data_af4261c4359976b86f4ca41cb5d21e38
#
_entry.id   af4261c4359976b86f4ca41cb5d21e38
#
_cell.length_a   1.000
_cell.length_b   1.000
_cell.length_c   1.000
_cell.angle_alpha   90.00
_cell.angle_beta   90.00
_cell.angle_gamma   90.00
#
_symmetry.space_group_name_H-M   'P 1'
#
loop_
_entity.id
_entity.type
_entity.pdbx_description
1 polymer ?
#
loop_
_entity_poly.entity_id
_entity_poly.type
_entity_poly.pdbx_seq_one_letter_code
_entity_poly.pdbx_strand_id
1 'polypeptide(L)'
;MWLVILILVILLIIIIPNVRIVPQAHEYVIEFLGKYKTTWEAGLHVKIPFIERISKKITLKEQVLDSPPQPVITRDNVTMRIDTVVYFRIFDAKLYTYGVVNPINALENLTATTLRNIVGELELDGTLTSRDTINEKMTAILDDATDQWGMKVNRGELKNIIPPEEIQSAMEKQMKAERARRETHLQAEGHKAAAITRAEGDKQAMILAAEGERDARIARAEGEAKAIYLAKKAEADGLRALKEAGVDSAVLELKKYEALVNMANGTASKLIIPTDAENTVTNNSIFTETTGLGDTTKPAPKPAKPSKPDPCCDK
;
A
#
# COMPACT_ATOMS: atom_id res chain seq x y z
N MET A 1 -85.46 -20.27 25.12
CA MET A 1 -84.20 -19.84 25.73
C MET A 1 -83.03 -20.76 25.34
N TRP A 2 -83.12 -22.08 25.63
CA TRP A 2 -82.03 -23.04 25.34
C TRP A 2 -81.74 -23.19 23.84
N LEU A 3 -82.72 -23.23 22.97
CA LEU A 3 -82.52 -23.26 21.52
C LEU A 3 -81.71 -22.05 20.97
N VAL A 4 -81.99 -20.86 21.49
CA VAL A 4 -81.30 -19.66 21.08
C VAL A 4 -79.81 -19.68 21.55
N ILE A 5 -79.55 -20.13 22.76
CA ILE A 5 -78.17 -20.32 23.30
C ILE A 5 -77.42 -21.36 22.45
N LEU A 6 -78.03 -22.46 22.11
CA LEU A 6 -77.44 -23.53 21.28
C LEU A 6 -77.05 -23.00 19.91
N ILE A 7 -77.97 -22.24 19.25
CA ILE A 7 -77.69 -21.61 17.94
C ILE A 7 -76.53 -20.61 18.03
N LEU A 8 -76.48 -19.82 19.11
CA LEU A 8 -75.40 -18.82 19.35
C LEU A 8 -74.03 -19.49 19.56
N VAL A 9 -74.01 -20.61 20.34
CA VAL A 9 -72.81 -21.41 20.52
C VAL A 9 -72.31 -22.06 19.21
N ILE A 10 -73.21 -22.62 18.41
CA ILE A 10 -72.87 -23.18 17.10
C ILE A 10 -72.33 -22.08 16.19
N LEU A 11 -72.94 -20.89 16.16
CA LEU A 11 -72.49 -19.75 15.38
C LEU A 11 -71.08 -19.29 15.82
N LEU A 12 -70.84 -19.24 17.14
CA LEU A 12 -69.53 -18.91 17.71
C LEU A 12 -68.45 -19.93 17.31
N ILE A 13 -68.78 -21.24 17.40
CA ILE A 13 -67.84 -22.31 17.03
C ILE A 13 -67.50 -22.24 15.52
N ILE A 14 -68.42 -21.79 14.69
CA ILE A 14 -68.16 -21.59 13.25
C ILE A 14 -67.34 -20.36 12.97
N ILE A 15 -67.54 -19.27 13.70
CA ILE A 15 -66.84 -17.99 13.46
C ILE A 15 -65.39 -18.03 13.94
N ILE A 16 -65.09 -18.57 15.12
CA ILE A 16 -63.74 -18.57 15.72
C ILE A 16 -62.65 -19.11 14.79
N PRO A 17 -62.76 -20.28 14.14
CA PRO A 17 -61.75 -20.85 13.29
C PRO A 17 -61.58 -20.10 11.95
N ASN A 18 -62.51 -19.21 11.61
CA ASN A 18 -62.49 -18.46 10.33
C ASN A 18 -61.84 -17.07 10.47
N VAL A 19 -61.52 -16.65 11.68
CA VAL A 19 -60.72 -15.46 11.90
C VAL A 19 -59.24 -15.80 11.70
N ARG A 20 -58.60 -15.11 10.80
CA ARG A 20 -57.18 -15.29 10.48
C ARG A 20 -56.43 -13.97 10.60
N ILE A 21 -55.26 -14.04 11.23
CA ILE A 21 -54.34 -12.93 11.31
C ILE A 21 -53.27 -13.16 10.24
N VAL A 22 -53.11 -12.17 9.35
CA VAL A 22 -52.05 -12.16 8.35
C VAL A 22 -50.87 -11.41 8.94
N PRO A 23 -49.70 -12.06 9.11
CA PRO A 23 -48.53 -11.37 9.64
C PRO A 23 -47.98 -10.32 8.66
N GLN A 24 -47.16 -9.37 9.19
CA GLN A 24 -46.54 -8.34 8.36
C GLN A 24 -45.62 -8.96 7.29
N ALA A 25 -45.57 -8.33 6.10
CA ALA A 25 -44.84 -8.77 4.93
C ALA A 25 -45.32 -10.16 4.39
N HIS A 26 -46.61 -10.48 4.62
CA HIS A 26 -47.28 -11.62 3.98
C HIS A 26 -48.59 -11.16 3.36
N GLU A 27 -48.97 -11.84 2.27
CA GLU A 27 -50.24 -11.69 1.62
C GLU A 27 -50.88 -13.07 1.40
N TYR A 28 -52.19 -13.12 1.57
CA TYR A 28 -52.95 -14.36 1.34
C TYR A 28 -53.92 -14.14 0.19
N VAL A 29 -53.82 -14.99 -0.81
CA VAL A 29 -54.73 -14.99 -1.96
C VAL A 29 -55.99 -15.80 -1.61
N ILE A 30 -57.15 -15.14 -1.72
CA ILE A 30 -58.44 -15.72 -1.38
C ILE A 30 -59.24 -16.04 -2.65
N GLU A 31 -59.71 -17.26 -2.73
CA GLU A 31 -60.61 -17.76 -3.76
C GLU A 31 -62.04 -17.88 -3.21
N PHE A 32 -63.02 -17.48 -4.02
CA PHE A 32 -64.41 -17.65 -3.80
C PHE A 32 -64.95 -18.69 -4.84
N LEU A 33 -65.28 -19.89 -4.41
CA LEU A 33 -65.70 -20.98 -5.29
C LEU A 33 -64.78 -21.21 -6.50
N GLY A 34 -63.46 -21.11 -6.29
CA GLY A 34 -62.46 -21.31 -7.35
C GLY A 34 -62.13 -20.06 -8.16
N LYS A 35 -62.81 -18.94 -7.95
CA LYS A 35 -62.50 -17.67 -8.60
C LYS A 35 -61.74 -16.74 -7.64
N TYR A 36 -60.69 -16.03 -8.12
CA TYR A 36 -60.02 -15.00 -7.35
C TYR A 36 -61.03 -13.95 -6.83
N LYS A 37 -61.02 -13.69 -5.54
CA LYS A 37 -61.85 -12.68 -4.90
C LYS A 37 -61.04 -11.47 -4.51
N THR A 38 -60.04 -11.66 -3.67
CA THR A 38 -59.21 -10.58 -3.13
C THR A 38 -57.90 -11.11 -2.57
N THR A 39 -56.92 -10.22 -2.38
CA THR A 39 -55.69 -10.47 -1.64
C THR A 39 -55.82 -9.84 -0.27
N TRP A 40 -55.52 -10.59 0.77
CA TRP A 40 -55.48 -10.08 2.15
C TRP A 40 -54.08 -9.61 2.48
N GLU A 41 -53.99 -8.35 2.84
CA GLU A 41 -52.78 -7.72 3.39
C GLU A 41 -52.62 -8.05 4.87
N ALA A 42 -51.55 -7.56 5.50
CA ALA A 42 -51.29 -7.72 6.94
C ALA A 42 -52.46 -7.15 7.78
N GLY A 43 -52.97 -7.97 8.71
CA GLY A 43 -54.08 -7.57 9.55
C GLY A 43 -55.01 -8.71 9.92
N LEU A 44 -56.14 -8.35 10.53
CA LEU A 44 -57.19 -9.28 10.92
C LEU A 44 -58.23 -9.40 9.80
N HIS A 45 -58.44 -10.62 9.33
CA HIS A 45 -59.40 -10.92 8.28
C HIS A 45 -60.32 -12.09 8.71
N VAL A 46 -61.55 -12.06 8.19
CA VAL A 46 -62.55 -13.10 8.44
C VAL A 46 -62.88 -13.80 7.14
N LYS A 47 -62.75 -15.10 7.14
CA LYS A 47 -63.05 -15.96 6.00
C LYS A 47 -64.47 -16.49 6.10
N ILE A 48 -65.23 -16.55 5.00
CA ILE A 48 -66.51 -17.20 4.95
C ILE A 48 -66.30 -18.73 4.88
N PRO A 49 -66.75 -19.50 5.90
CA PRO A 49 -66.55 -20.93 5.91
C PRO A 49 -67.22 -21.59 4.68
N PHE A 50 -66.64 -22.67 4.18
CA PHE A 50 -67.07 -23.52 3.06
C PHE A 50 -66.98 -22.87 1.66
N ILE A 51 -67.09 -21.54 1.56
CA ILE A 51 -67.17 -20.82 0.26
C ILE A 51 -65.82 -20.20 -0.09
N GLU A 52 -65.11 -19.63 0.90
CA GLU A 52 -63.83 -18.99 0.72
C GLU A 52 -62.68 -19.92 1.11
N ARG A 53 -61.68 -19.99 0.22
CA ARG A 53 -60.47 -20.77 0.44
C ARG A 53 -59.26 -19.89 0.31
N ILE A 54 -58.25 -20.11 1.18
CA ILE A 54 -56.92 -19.55 1.01
C ILE A 54 -56.19 -20.41 -0.03
N SER A 55 -55.94 -19.84 -1.20
CA SER A 55 -55.25 -20.51 -2.30
C SER A 55 -53.77 -20.61 -2.03
N LYS A 56 -53.11 -19.47 -1.73
CA LYS A 56 -51.69 -19.42 -1.48
C LYS A 56 -51.36 -18.39 -0.40
N LYS A 57 -50.39 -18.71 0.42
CA LYS A 57 -49.76 -17.77 1.39
C LYS A 57 -48.43 -17.36 0.84
N ILE A 58 -48.22 -16.06 0.68
CA ILE A 58 -47.08 -15.49 -0.01
C ILE A 58 -46.34 -14.60 0.95
N THR A 59 -45.02 -14.67 0.96
CA THR A 59 -44.15 -13.72 1.66
C THR A 59 -43.62 -12.65 0.69
N LEU A 60 -43.73 -11.39 1.06
CA LEU A 60 -43.24 -10.26 0.29
C LEU A 60 -41.78 -9.95 0.60
N LYS A 61 -41.17 -10.70 1.55
CA LYS A 61 -39.75 -10.57 1.88
C LYS A 61 -38.91 -11.00 0.69
N GLU A 62 -37.73 -10.46 0.60
CA GLU A 62 -36.74 -10.91 -0.38
C GLU A 62 -36.39 -12.37 -0.14
N GLN A 63 -36.36 -13.12 -1.22
CA GLN A 63 -36.04 -14.53 -1.25
C GLN A 63 -34.83 -14.75 -2.14
N VAL A 64 -34.10 -15.83 -1.89
CA VAL A 64 -32.91 -16.21 -2.62
C VAL A 64 -33.17 -17.53 -3.34
N LEU A 65 -32.91 -17.54 -4.64
CA LEU A 65 -32.90 -18.74 -5.46
C LEU A 65 -31.46 -19.11 -5.78
N ASP A 66 -30.95 -20.18 -5.21
CA ASP A 66 -29.65 -20.75 -5.51
C ASP A 66 -29.83 -21.84 -6.60
N SER A 67 -29.32 -21.54 -7.80
CA SER A 67 -29.43 -22.46 -8.93
C SER A 67 -28.19 -23.35 -8.99
N PRO A 68 -28.37 -24.68 -9.22
CA PRO A 68 -27.26 -25.60 -9.33
C PRO A 68 -26.35 -25.25 -10.52
N PRO A 69 -25.08 -25.74 -10.53
CA PRO A 69 -24.14 -25.51 -11.62
C PRO A 69 -24.70 -25.94 -12.97
N GLN A 70 -24.88 -24.99 -13.89
CA GLN A 70 -25.38 -25.21 -15.25
C GLN A 70 -24.24 -25.31 -16.25
N PRO A 71 -24.23 -26.30 -17.15
CA PRO A 71 -23.26 -26.35 -18.23
C PRO A 71 -23.57 -25.27 -19.28
N VAL A 72 -22.59 -24.44 -19.58
CA VAL A 72 -22.67 -23.40 -20.61
C VAL A 72 -21.46 -23.50 -21.55
N ILE A 73 -21.61 -23.02 -22.77
CA ILE A 73 -20.58 -23.06 -23.81
C ILE A 73 -20.30 -21.60 -24.19
N THR A 74 -19.05 -21.19 -24.12
CA THR A 74 -18.60 -19.87 -24.53
C THR A 74 -18.46 -19.76 -26.04
N ARG A 75 -18.26 -18.53 -26.54
CA ARG A 75 -18.07 -18.26 -27.99
C ARG A 75 -16.84 -18.97 -28.56
N ASP A 76 -15.80 -19.16 -27.78
CA ASP A 76 -14.58 -19.90 -28.11
C ASP A 76 -14.68 -21.42 -27.91
N ASN A 77 -15.94 -21.93 -27.77
CA ASN A 77 -16.29 -23.34 -27.68
C ASN A 77 -15.73 -24.07 -26.44
N VAL A 78 -15.55 -23.35 -25.34
CA VAL A 78 -15.16 -23.94 -24.05
C VAL A 78 -16.43 -24.23 -23.23
N THR A 79 -16.59 -25.50 -22.78
CA THR A 79 -17.67 -25.88 -21.87
C THR A 79 -17.27 -25.62 -20.44
N MET A 80 -18.04 -24.83 -19.71
CA MET A 80 -17.82 -24.54 -18.30
C MET A 80 -19.10 -24.75 -17.49
N ARG A 81 -18.98 -24.85 -16.17
CA ARG A 81 -20.13 -24.90 -15.25
C ARG A 81 -20.18 -23.61 -14.45
N ILE A 82 -21.37 -23.01 -14.40
CA ILE A 82 -21.59 -21.75 -13.70
C ILE A 82 -22.77 -21.90 -12.76
N ASP A 83 -22.58 -21.50 -11.50
CA ASP A 83 -23.63 -21.40 -10.49
C ASP A 83 -24.13 -19.97 -10.45
N THR A 84 -25.43 -19.80 -10.23
CA THR A 84 -26.04 -18.47 -10.10
C THR A 84 -26.91 -18.39 -8.86
N VAL A 85 -26.96 -17.18 -8.30
CA VAL A 85 -27.85 -16.83 -7.20
C VAL A 85 -28.69 -15.64 -7.63
N VAL A 86 -30.01 -15.76 -7.50
CA VAL A 86 -30.97 -14.71 -7.85
C VAL A 86 -31.70 -14.26 -6.61
N TYR A 87 -31.64 -12.96 -6.33
CA TYR A 87 -32.41 -12.31 -5.27
C TYR A 87 -33.64 -11.68 -5.85
N PHE A 88 -34.81 -12.11 -5.37
CA PHE A 88 -36.10 -11.66 -5.87
C PHE A 88 -37.08 -11.41 -4.73
N ARG A 89 -38.08 -10.60 -5.01
CA ARG A 89 -39.23 -10.39 -4.12
C ARG A 89 -40.52 -10.49 -4.91
N ILE A 90 -41.60 -10.88 -4.23
CA ILE A 90 -42.91 -10.88 -4.80
C ILE A 90 -43.56 -9.51 -4.51
N PHE A 91 -44.06 -8.82 -5.54
CA PHE A 91 -44.75 -7.56 -5.39
C PHE A 91 -46.26 -7.64 -5.67
N ASP A 92 -46.71 -8.64 -6.44
CA ASP A 92 -48.12 -8.91 -6.71
C ASP A 92 -48.45 -10.40 -6.46
N ALA A 93 -49.17 -10.64 -5.38
CA ALA A 93 -49.57 -11.99 -4.98
C ALA A 93 -50.55 -12.66 -5.95
N LYS A 94 -51.38 -11.87 -6.65
CA LYS A 94 -52.32 -12.39 -7.63
C LYS A 94 -51.59 -12.89 -8.87
N LEU A 95 -50.71 -12.08 -9.45
CA LEU A 95 -49.90 -12.47 -10.61
C LEU A 95 -48.99 -13.65 -10.28
N TYR A 96 -48.39 -13.68 -9.09
CA TYR A 96 -47.55 -14.78 -8.63
C TYR A 96 -48.33 -16.11 -8.49
N THR A 97 -49.63 -16.05 -8.16
CA THR A 97 -50.43 -17.23 -7.96
C THR A 97 -51.00 -17.77 -9.26
N TYR A 98 -51.43 -16.90 -10.19
CA TYR A 98 -52.17 -17.27 -11.39
C TYR A 98 -51.43 -17.00 -12.71
N GLY A 99 -50.31 -16.24 -12.69
CA GLY A 99 -49.55 -15.91 -13.89
C GLY A 99 -48.80 -17.11 -14.46
N VAL A 100 -48.26 -17.96 -13.59
CA VAL A 100 -47.52 -19.16 -13.99
C VAL A 100 -47.73 -20.29 -12.98
N VAL A 101 -47.69 -21.53 -13.44
CA VAL A 101 -47.98 -22.71 -12.60
C VAL A 101 -46.95 -22.85 -11.46
N ASN A 102 -45.67 -22.69 -11.76
CA ASN A 102 -44.60 -22.77 -10.78
C ASN A 102 -43.58 -21.64 -11.02
N PRO A 103 -43.76 -20.47 -10.38
CA PRO A 103 -42.94 -19.30 -10.61
C PRO A 103 -41.45 -19.53 -10.32
N ILE A 104 -41.13 -20.30 -9.29
CA ILE A 104 -39.75 -20.58 -8.88
C ILE A 104 -39.02 -21.40 -9.93
N ASN A 105 -39.63 -22.50 -10.40
CA ASN A 105 -39.04 -23.31 -11.45
C ASN A 105 -38.98 -22.56 -12.80
N ALA A 106 -39.93 -21.68 -13.06
CA ALA A 106 -39.92 -20.85 -14.26
C ALA A 106 -38.75 -19.85 -14.19
N LEU A 107 -38.52 -19.21 -13.04
CA LEU A 107 -37.37 -18.32 -12.80
C LEU A 107 -36.03 -19.06 -12.92
N GLU A 108 -35.92 -20.27 -12.35
CA GLU A 108 -34.72 -21.10 -12.45
C GLU A 108 -34.37 -21.44 -13.92
N ASN A 109 -35.36 -21.93 -14.69
CA ASN A 109 -35.15 -22.23 -16.10
C ASN A 109 -34.86 -20.99 -16.95
N LEU A 110 -35.50 -19.87 -16.64
CA LEU A 110 -35.23 -18.60 -17.30
C LEU A 110 -33.81 -18.13 -16.99
N THR A 111 -33.38 -18.24 -15.76
CA THR A 111 -31.99 -17.90 -15.33
C THR A 111 -30.99 -18.76 -16.10
N ALA A 112 -31.22 -20.09 -16.18
CA ALA A 112 -30.32 -20.99 -16.89
C ALA A 112 -30.22 -20.68 -18.40
N THR A 113 -31.35 -20.35 -19.03
CA THR A 113 -31.37 -20.00 -20.48
C THR A 113 -30.77 -18.64 -20.74
N THR A 114 -31.05 -17.64 -19.92
CA THR A 114 -30.46 -16.28 -20.01
C THR A 114 -28.95 -16.32 -19.81
N LEU A 115 -28.48 -17.06 -18.80
CA LEU A 115 -27.07 -17.26 -18.56
C LEU A 115 -26.39 -17.88 -19.78
N ARG A 116 -26.97 -18.94 -20.35
CA ARG A 116 -26.40 -19.60 -21.53
C ARG A 116 -26.29 -18.67 -22.72
N ASN A 117 -27.29 -17.81 -22.94
CA ASN A 117 -27.26 -16.83 -24.01
C ASN A 117 -26.17 -15.79 -23.79
N ILE A 118 -26.10 -15.19 -22.59
CA ILE A 118 -25.10 -14.15 -22.28
C ILE A 118 -23.67 -14.70 -22.38
N VAL A 119 -23.43 -15.89 -21.82
CA VAL A 119 -22.10 -16.52 -21.84
C VAL A 119 -21.73 -16.99 -23.26
N GLY A 120 -22.70 -17.43 -24.04
CA GLY A 120 -22.50 -17.85 -25.44
C GLY A 120 -22.00 -16.70 -26.36
N GLU A 121 -22.24 -15.44 -25.97
CA GLU A 121 -21.74 -14.27 -26.69
C GLU A 121 -20.30 -13.90 -26.29
N LEU A 122 -19.82 -14.39 -25.15
CA LEU A 122 -18.53 -14.03 -24.54
C LEU A 122 -17.48 -15.12 -24.76
N GLU A 123 -16.21 -14.71 -24.82
CA GLU A 123 -15.07 -15.61 -24.71
C GLU A 123 -14.82 -16.01 -23.24
N LEU A 124 -14.06 -17.06 -23.02
CA LEU A 124 -13.72 -17.55 -21.69
C LEU A 124 -13.13 -16.45 -20.80
N ASP A 125 -12.16 -15.74 -21.33
CA ASP A 125 -11.47 -14.65 -20.59
C ASP A 125 -12.43 -13.49 -20.25
N GLY A 126 -13.32 -13.15 -21.19
CA GLY A 126 -14.39 -12.17 -20.98
C GLY A 126 -15.39 -12.63 -19.91
N THR A 127 -15.75 -13.90 -19.88
CA THR A 127 -16.66 -14.46 -18.89
C THR A 127 -16.08 -14.44 -17.48
N LEU A 128 -14.76 -14.64 -17.35
CA LEU A 128 -14.07 -14.60 -16.05
C LEU A 128 -13.85 -13.18 -15.53
N THR A 129 -13.63 -12.21 -16.42
CA THR A 129 -13.26 -10.84 -16.07
C THR A 129 -14.44 -9.87 -16.00
N SER A 130 -15.52 -10.13 -16.76
CA SER A 130 -16.66 -9.20 -16.92
C SER A 130 -17.89 -9.64 -16.12
N ARG A 131 -17.70 -10.16 -14.90
CA ARG A 131 -18.82 -10.66 -14.05
C ARG A 131 -19.90 -9.60 -13.84
N ASP A 132 -19.51 -8.35 -13.58
CA ASP A 132 -20.45 -7.26 -13.32
C ASP A 132 -21.36 -7.01 -14.51
N THR A 133 -20.82 -6.99 -15.73
CA THR A 133 -21.59 -6.82 -16.97
C THR A 133 -22.58 -7.99 -17.20
N ILE A 134 -22.16 -9.22 -16.86
CA ILE A 134 -23.04 -10.40 -16.96
C ILE A 134 -24.16 -10.29 -15.93
N ASN A 135 -23.86 -9.93 -14.69
CA ASN A 135 -24.84 -9.76 -13.62
C ASN A 135 -25.87 -8.68 -13.97
N GLU A 136 -25.43 -7.53 -14.49
CA GLU A 136 -26.33 -6.45 -14.93
C GLU A 136 -27.26 -6.89 -16.06
N LYS A 137 -26.71 -7.50 -17.13
CA LYS A 137 -27.50 -8.00 -18.24
C LYS A 137 -28.50 -9.08 -17.80
N MET A 138 -28.03 -10.01 -16.97
CA MET A 138 -28.87 -11.07 -16.43
C MET A 138 -30.01 -10.50 -15.59
N THR A 139 -29.72 -9.59 -14.67
CA THR A 139 -30.74 -8.95 -13.82
C THR A 139 -31.77 -8.21 -14.66
N ALA A 140 -31.36 -7.45 -15.67
CA ALA A 140 -32.28 -6.69 -16.52
C ALA A 140 -33.22 -7.61 -17.32
N ILE A 141 -32.72 -8.71 -17.90
CA ILE A 141 -33.52 -9.65 -18.67
C ILE A 141 -34.47 -10.43 -17.75
N LEU A 142 -33.99 -10.83 -16.56
CA LEU A 142 -34.81 -11.58 -15.60
C LEU A 142 -35.92 -10.69 -15.03
N ASP A 143 -35.62 -9.42 -14.68
CA ASP A 143 -36.61 -8.49 -14.12
C ASP A 143 -37.73 -8.21 -15.13
N ASP A 144 -37.41 -7.92 -16.39
CA ASP A 144 -38.40 -7.70 -17.45
C ASP A 144 -39.32 -8.90 -17.67
N ALA A 145 -38.76 -10.11 -17.68
CA ALA A 145 -39.54 -11.34 -17.90
C ALA A 145 -40.40 -11.72 -16.68
N THR A 146 -39.93 -11.44 -15.46
CA THR A 146 -40.60 -11.84 -14.22
C THR A 146 -41.69 -10.89 -13.76
N ASP A 147 -41.72 -9.67 -14.27
CA ASP A 147 -42.77 -8.68 -14.00
C ASP A 147 -44.19 -9.26 -14.30
N GLN A 148 -44.35 -10.01 -15.37
CA GLN A 148 -45.61 -10.66 -15.73
C GLN A 148 -46.09 -11.70 -14.71
N TRP A 149 -45.16 -12.22 -13.89
CA TRP A 149 -45.46 -13.20 -12.84
C TRP A 149 -45.60 -12.57 -11.45
N GLY A 150 -45.55 -11.22 -11.35
CA GLY A 150 -45.63 -10.51 -10.08
C GLY A 150 -44.40 -10.65 -9.20
N MET A 151 -43.26 -10.98 -9.80
CA MET A 151 -41.98 -11.09 -9.14
C MET A 151 -41.04 -10.00 -9.65
N LYS A 152 -40.27 -9.43 -8.76
CA LYS A 152 -39.20 -8.45 -9.08
C LYS A 152 -37.86 -9.03 -8.73
N VAL A 153 -36.95 -9.09 -9.71
CA VAL A 153 -35.58 -9.49 -9.52
C VAL A 153 -34.77 -8.27 -9.12
N ASN A 154 -34.27 -8.27 -7.90
CA ASN A 154 -33.43 -7.18 -7.40
C ASN A 154 -31.99 -7.30 -7.89
N ARG A 155 -31.46 -8.55 -7.91
CA ARG A 155 -30.07 -8.83 -8.26
C ARG A 155 -29.89 -10.30 -8.68
N GLY A 156 -29.13 -10.49 -9.75
CA GLY A 156 -28.63 -11.79 -10.15
C GLY A 156 -27.13 -11.81 -10.13
N GLU A 157 -26.52 -12.82 -9.52
CA GLU A 157 -25.06 -12.91 -9.37
C GLU A 157 -24.53 -14.28 -9.79
N LEU A 158 -23.34 -14.24 -10.42
CA LEU A 158 -22.55 -15.44 -10.67
C LEU A 158 -21.79 -15.82 -9.39
N LYS A 159 -22.06 -17.03 -8.87
CA LYS A 159 -21.42 -17.56 -7.66
C LYS A 159 -20.05 -18.14 -7.99
N ASN A 160 -20.02 -19.23 -8.75
CA ASN A 160 -18.79 -19.88 -9.19
C ASN A 160 -18.77 -20.05 -10.70
N ILE A 161 -17.59 -19.91 -11.29
CA ILE A 161 -17.32 -20.21 -12.69
C ILE A 161 -16.24 -21.29 -12.70
N ILE A 162 -16.58 -22.47 -13.16
CA ILE A 162 -15.71 -23.66 -13.11
C ILE A 162 -15.40 -24.08 -14.56
N PRO A 163 -14.24 -23.67 -15.09
CA PRO A 163 -13.76 -24.15 -16.39
C PRO A 163 -13.29 -25.60 -16.31
N PRO A 164 -13.08 -26.28 -17.44
CA PRO A 164 -12.49 -27.62 -17.48
C PRO A 164 -11.10 -27.65 -16.85
N GLU A 165 -10.74 -28.75 -16.22
CA GLU A 165 -9.45 -28.91 -15.51
C GLU A 165 -8.23 -28.67 -16.40
N GLU A 166 -8.30 -29.08 -17.67
CA GLU A 166 -7.23 -28.85 -18.65
C GLU A 166 -6.97 -27.36 -18.88
N ILE A 167 -8.03 -26.59 -19.06
CA ILE A 167 -7.97 -25.14 -19.24
C ILE A 167 -7.49 -24.45 -17.96
N GLN A 168 -8.03 -24.86 -16.82
CA GLN A 168 -7.62 -24.32 -15.52
C GLN A 168 -6.11 -24.53 -15.29
N SER A 169 -5.59 -25.73 -15.56
CA SER A 169 -4.17 -26.05 -15.42
C SER A 169 -3.29 -25.23 -16.39
N ALA A 170 -3.76 -25.03 -17.63
CA ALA A 170 -3.05 -24.20 -18.61
C ALA A 170 -3.00 -22.73 -18.19
N MET A 171 -4.13 -22.17 -17.73
CA MET A 171 -4.23 -20.81 -17.21
C MET A 171 -3.34 -20.60 -15.97
N GLU A 172 -3.32 -21.58 -15.04
CA GLU A 172 -2.43 -21.50 -13.88
C GLU A 172 -0.95 -21.44 -14.26
N LYS A 173 -0.54 -22.27 -15.23
CA LYS A 173 0.84 -22.25 -15.74
C LYS A 173 1.16 -20.93 -16.43
N GLN A 174 0.26 -20.42 -17.25
CA GLN A 174 0.40 -19.13 -17.92
C GLN A 174 0.51 -17.99 -16.90
N MET A 175 -0.39 -17.96 -15.90
CA MET A 175 -0.36 -16.95 -14.86
C MET A 175 0.91 -17.00 -13.99
N LYS A 176 1.41 -18.21 -13.68
CA LYS A 176 2.69 -18.37 -12.98
C LYS A 176 3.85 -17.81 -13.80
N ALA A 177 3.89 -18.12 -15.09
CA ALA A 177 4.92 -17.61 -16.00
C ALA A 177 4.86 -16.07 -16.14
N GLU A 178 3.66 -15.51 -16.29
CA GLU A 178 3.48 -14.06 -16.38
C GLU A 178 3.85 -13.34 -15.07
N ARG A 179 3.49 -13.91 -13.92
CA ARG A 179 3.90 -13.37 -12.61
C ARG A 179 5.41 -13.42 -12.43
N ALA A 180 6.05 -14.53 -12.78
CA ALA A 180 7.51 -14.66 -12.72
C ALA A 180 8.22 -13.66 -13.64
N ARG A 181 7.68 -13.44 -14.86
CA ARG A 181 8.19 -12.42 -15.77
C ARG A 181 8.05 -11.01 -15.21
N ARG A 182 6.89 -10.67 -14.62
CA ARG A 182 6.68 -9.36 -13.98
C ARG A 182 7.58 -9.19 -12.76
N GLU A 183 7.76 -10.22 -11.96
CA GLU A 183 8.65 -10.21 -10.80
C GLU A 183 10.09 -9.90 -11.21
N THR A 184 10.64 -10.62 -12.21
CA THR A 184 11.99 -10.37 -12.72
C THR A 184 12.14 -8.95 -13.31
N HIS A 185 11.13 -8.47 -14.00
CA HIS A 185 11.14 -7.10 -14.53
C HIS A 185 11.16 -6.05 -13.41
N LEU A 186 10.25 -6.17 -12.42
CA LEU A 186 10.18 -5.26 -11.28
C LEU A 186 11.45 -5.31 -10.41
N GLN A 187 12.05 -6.49 -10.23
CA GLN A 187 13.32 -6.62 -9.54
C GLN A 187 14.45 -5.92 -10.29
N ALA A 188 14.53 -6.10 -11.62
CA ALA A 188 15.54 -5.44 -12.44
C ALA A 188 15.37 -3.90 -12.43
N GLU A 189 14.14 -3.41 -12.53
CA GLU A 189 13.84 -1.97 -12.38
C GLU A 189 14.19 -1.45 -10.98
N GLY A 190 13.85 -2.20 -9.94
CA GLY A 190 14.20 -1.87 -8.56
C GLY A 190 15.70 -1.79 -8.33
N HIS A 191 16.47 -2.76 -8.86
CA HIS A 191 17.93 -2.75 -8.81
C HIS A 191 18.53 -1.55 -9.56
N LYS A 192 18.00 -1.25 -10.75
CA LYS A 192 18.42 -0.08 -11.54
C LYS A 192 18.13 1.22 -10.78
N ALA A 193 16.94 1.40 -10.26
CA ALA A 193 16.56 2.59 -9.49
C ALA A 193 17.43 2.74 -8.23
N ALA A 194 17.63 1.65 -7.49
CA ALA A 194 18.48 1.65 -6.30
C ALA A 194 19.96 1.99 -6.62
N ALA A 195 20.49 1.48 -7.74
CA ALA A 195 21.84 1.80 -8.19
C ALA A 195 21.99 3.29 -8.57
N ILE A 196 21.02 3.85 -9.29
CA ILE A 196 21.00 5.27 -9.64
C ILE A 196 20.94 6.13 -8.38
N THR A 197 19.98 5.87 -7.48
CA THR A 197 19.81 6.64 -6.25
C THR A 197 21.05 6.58 -5.36
N ARG A 198 21.69 5.39 -5.30
CA ARG A 198 22.96 5.24 -4.55
C ARG A 198 24.08 6.07 -5.17
N ALA A 199 24.25 5.99 -6.50
CA ALA A 199 25.28 6.78 -7.20
C ALA A 199 25.04 8.29 -7.09
N GLU A 200 23.79 8.74 -7.11
CA GLU A 200 23.44 10.14 -6.86
C GLU A 200 23.75 10.56 -5.42
N GLY A 201 23.43 9.70 -4.44
CA GLY A 201 23.76 9.91 -3.03
C GLY A 201 25.27 10.00 -2.78
N ASP A 202 26.04 9.07 -3.37
CA ASP A 202 27.49 9.06 -3.27
C ASP A 202 28.11 10.33 -3.91
N LYS A 203 27.62 10.72 -5.09
CA LYS A 203 28.00 11.97 -5.74
C LYS A 203 27.74 13.19 -4.86
N GLN A 204 26.54 13.27 -4.28
CA GLN A 204 26.17 14.38 -3.41
C GLN A 204 27.00 14.40 -2.13
N ALA A 205 27.26 13.24 -1.54
CA ALA A 205 28.13 13.10 -0.37
C ALA A 205 29.56 13.58 -0.67
N MET A 206 30.14 13.22 -1.83
CA MET A 206 31.47 13.69 -2.26
C MET A 206 31.52 15.22 -2.45
N ILE A 207 30.47 15.79 -3.07
CA ILE A 207 30.37 17.24 -3.26
C ILE A 207 30.34 17.96 -1.91
N LEU A 208 29.45 17.54 -1.00
CA LEU A 208 29.34 18.13 0.33
C LEU A 208 30.62 17.99 1.16
N ALA A 209 31.29 16.84 1.05
CA ALA A 209 32.58 16.62 1.72
C ALA A 209 33.66 17.57 1.18
N ALA A 210 33.74 17.74 -0.15
CA ALA A 210 34.70 18.66 -0.77
C ALA A 210 34.41 20.14 -0.44
N GLU A 211 33.13 20.52 -0.42
CA GLU A 211 32.69 21.86 0.02
C GLU A 211 33.04 22.10 1.50
N GLY A 212 32.74 21.13 2.36
CA GLY A 212 33.07 21.19 3.78
C GLY A 212 34.56 21.31 4.03
N GLU A 213 35.41 20.58 3.28
CA GLU A 213 36.86 20.67 3.36
C GLU A 213 37.37 22.03 2.89
N ARG A 214 36.86 22.57 1.77
CA ARG A 214 37.15 23.90 1.28
C ARG A 214 36.84 24.96 2.33
N ASP A 215 35.63 24.92 2.88
CA ASP A 215 35.15 25.90 3.85
C ASP A 215 35.95 25.81 5.17
N ALA A 216 36.30 24.59 5.58
CA ALA A 216 37.19 24.40 6.73
C ALA A 216 38.60 24.94 6.50
N ARG A 217 39.18 24.79 5.29
CA ARG A 217 40.47 25.39 4.93
C ARG A 217 40.41 26.91 4.92
N ILE A 218 39.38 27.50 4.36
CA ILE A 218 39.16 28.96 4.35
C ILE A 218 39.06 29.48 5.79
N ALA A 219 38.18 28.86 6.61
CA ALA A 219 38.00 29.28 8.00
C ALA A 219 39.28 29.16 8.85
N ARG A 220 40.11 28.12 8.61
CA ARG A 220 41.44 28.01 9.26
C ARG A 220 42.37 29.11 8.81
N ALA A 221 42.45 29.34 7.49
CA ALA A 221 43.33 30.40 6.95
C ALA A 221 42.92 31.79 7.44
N GLU A 222 41.65 32.10 7.51
CA GLU A 222 41.12 33.35 8.06
C GLU A 222 41.41 33.45 9.57
N GLY A 223 41.23 32.35 10.31
CA GLY A 223 41.57 32.28 11.74
C GLY A 223 43.05 32.53 12.00
N GLU A 224 43.93 31.87 11.23
CA GLU A 224 45.39 32.07 11.29
C GLU A 224 45.80 33.50 10.93
N ALA A 225 45.25 34.03 9.82
CA ALA A 225 45.51 35.41 9.41
C ALA A 225 45.11 36.43 10.50
N LYS A 226 43.93 36.21 11.10
CA LYS A 226 43.41 37.05 12.18
C LYS A 226 44.26 36.91 13.45
N ALA A 227 44.70 35.70 13.79
CA ALA A 227 45.60 35.46 14.92
C ALA A 227 46.96 36.17 14.73
N ILE A 228 47.55 36.03 13.53
CA ILE A 228 48.83 36.74 13.19
C ILE A 228 48.59 38.22 13.21
N TYR A 229 47.49 38.73 12.66
CA TYR A 229 47.20 40.17 12.70
C TYR A 229 47.11 40.72 14.15
N LEU A 230 46.36 40.03 15.00
CA LEU A 230 46.17 40.40 16.40
C LEU A 230 47.46 40.30 17.18
N ALA A 231 48.31 39.29 16.95
CA ALA A 231 49.65 39.17 17.57
C ALA A 231 50.55 40.31 17.15
N LYS A 232 50.60 40.62 15.84
CA LYS A 232 51.40 41.71 15.34
C LYS A 232 50.91 43.09 15.80
N LYS A 233 49.61 43.26 15.92
CA LYS A 233 49.05 44.50 16.48
C LYS A 233 49.41 44.65 17.97
N ALA A 234 49.30 43.59 18.77
CA ALA A 234 49.64 43.58 20.17
C ALA A 234 51.19 43.91 20.37
N GLU A 235 52.02 43.31 19.49
CA GLU A 235 53.44 43.60 19.46
C GLU A 235 53.73 45.08 19.13
N ALA A 236 53.07 45.65 18.13
CA ALA A 236 53.19 47.05 17.74
C ALA A 236 52.68 47.97 18.83
N ASP A 237 51.56 47.66 19.48
CA ASP A 237 51.00 48.42 20.60
C ASP A 237 51.95 48.35 21.82
N GLY A 238 52.57 47.20 22.10
CA GLY A 238 53.60 47.01 23.10
C GLY A 238 54.84 47.85 22.82
N LEU A 239 55.32 47.89 21.56
CA LEU A 239 56.44 48.73 21.15
C LEU A 239 56.15 50.25 21.26
N ARG A 240 54.88 50.66 20.95
CA ARG A 240 54.42 52.03 21.15
C ARG A 240 54.43 52.42 22.63
N ALA A 241 53.90 51.57 23.48
CA ALA A 241 53.85 51.74 24.91
C ALA A 241 55.27 51.86 25.50
N LEU A 242 56.23 51.03 25.02
CA LEU A 242 57.65 51.14 25.39
C LEU A 242 58.25 52.47 24.94
N LYS A 243 57.97 52.96 23.74
CA LYS A 243 58.46 54.25 23.22
C LYS A 243 57.94 55.43 24.02
N GLU A 244 56.67 55.41 24.42
CA GLU A 244 56.02 56.44 25.22
C GLU A 244 56.50 56.45 26.65
N ALA A 245 56.95 55.31 27.22
CA ALA A 245 57.47 55.19 28.56
C ALA A 245 58.97 55.72 28.72
N GLY A 246 59.63 56.18 27.64
CA GLY A 246 60.99 56.74 27.70
C GLY A 246 62.04 55.66 27.99
N VAL A 247 62.35 54.83 26.99
CA VAL A 247 63.21 53.65 27.14
C VAL A 247 64.64 54.07 27.46
N ASP A 248 65.11 53.68 28.65
CA ASP A 248 66.50 53.80 29.06
C ASP A 248 67.34 52.67 28.40
N SER A 249 68.68 52.91 28.27
CA SER A 249 69.62 51.96 27.63
C SER A 249 69.60 50.55 28.20
N ALA A 250 69.27 50.41 29.49
CA ALA A 250 69.13 49.12 30.18
C ALA A 250 67.94 48.24 29.64
N VAL A 251 66.82 48.85 29.20
CA VAL A 251 65.67 48.15 28.64
C VAL A 251 65.95 47.66 27.21
N LEU A 252 66.78 48.41 26.46
CA LEU A 252 67.24 47.98 25.13
C LEU A 252 68.15 46.75 25.19
N GLU A 253 69.01 46.67 26.19
CA GLU A 253 69.88 45.53 26.44
C GLU A 253 69.05 44.29 26.84
N LEU A 254 68.02 44.41 27.69
CA LEU A 254 67.11 43.32 28.06
C LEU A 254 66.40 42.77 26.83
N LYS A 255 65.89 43.62 25.93
CA LYS A 255 65.30 43.24 24.68
C LYS A 255 66.23 42.56 23.70
N LYS A 256 67.51 42.91 23.71
CA LYS A 256 68.59 42.25 22.97
C LYS A 256 68.79 40.80 23.45
N TYR A 257 68.76 40.59 24.76
CA TYR A 257 68.86 39.24 25.34
C TYR A 257 67.62 38.41 25.10
N GLU A 258 66.43 38.97 25.20
CA GLU A 258 65.15 38.26 24.80
C GLU A 258 65.17 37.82 23.33
N ALA A 259 65.64 38.67 22.42
CA ALA A 259 65.78 38.36 21.01
C ALA A 259 66.75 37.21 20.75
N LEU A 260 67.89 37.21 21.48
CA LEU A 260 68.89 36.13 21.43
C LEU A 260 68.34 34.80 21.97
N VAL A 261 67.61 34.84 23.08
CA VAL A 261 66.95 33.64 23.65
C VAL A 261 65.90 33.09 22.68
N ASN A 262 65.08 33.92 22.04
CA ASN A 262 64.15 33.54 21.05
C ASN A 262 64.79 32.97 19.78
N MET A 263 65.94 33.45 19.37
CA MET A 263 66.75 32.86 18.30
C MET A 263 67.33 31.51 18.69
N ALA A 264 67.81 31.37 19.96
CA ALA A 264 68.32 30.06 20.45
C ALA A 264 67.30 28.99 20.59
N ASN A 265 66.04 29.34 20.87
CA ASN A 265 64.88 28.38 20.92
C ASN A 265 64.24 28.11 19.57
N GLY A 266 64.68 28.77 18.49
CA GLY A 266 64.18 28.53 17.12
C GLY A 266 64.72 27.22 16.56
N THR A 267 63.90 26.48 15.85
CA THR A 267 64.22 25.18 15.17
C THR A 267 65.10 25.32 13.93
N ALA A 268 65.78 26.45 13.73
CA ALA A 268 66.61 26.72 12.58
C ALA A 268 68.04 26.15 12.76
N SER A 269 68.46 25.26 11.85
CA SER A 269 69.78 24.59 11.89
C SER A 269 71.02 25.48 11.48
N LYS A 270 70.81 26.74 11.18
CA LYS A 270 71.87 27.65 10.85
C LYS A 270 71.67 28.99 11.53
N LEU A 271 72.54 29.34 12.47
CA LEU A 271 72.56 30.63 13.13
C LEU A 271 73.68 31.50 12.46
N ILE A 272 73.26 32.55 11.78
CA ILE A 272 74.16 33.55 11.22
C ILE A 272 74.25 34.67 12.27
N ILE A 273 75.40 34.76 12.99
CA ILE A 273 75.65 35.81 14.00
C ILE A 273 76.40 36.93 13.32
N PRO A 274 75.88 38.15 13.30
CA PRO A 274 76.64 39.30 12.82
C PRO A 274 77.88 39.52 13.72
N THR A 275 78.97 39.95 13.12
CA THR A 275 80.31 40.14 13.79
C THR A 275 80.29 41.11 15.01
N ASP A 276 79.29 41.96 15.09
CA ASP A 276 79.16 42.91 16.23
C ASP A 276 78.57 42.25 17.51
N ALA A 277 78.02 41.00 17.38
CA ALA A 277 77.49 40.24 18.50
C ALA A 277 78.50 39.29 19.13
N GLU A 278 79.63 39.05 18.48
CA GLU A 278 80.73 38.17 18.93
C GLU A 278 81.25 38.46 20.32
N ASN A 279 81.37 39.75 20.66
CA ASN A 279 81.86 40.23 21.97
C ASN A 279 80.86 39.97 23.13
N THR A 280 79.59 39.63 22.84
CA THR A 280 78.55 39.37 23.84
C THR A 280 78.44 37.89 24.15
N VAL A 281 78.85 37.02 23.20
CA VAL A 281 78.65 35.54 23.29
C VAL A 281 79.93 34.87 23.90
N THR A 282 81.08 35.46 23.76
CA THR A 282 82.34 34.86 24.24
C THR A 282 82.53 34.91 25.74
N ASN A 283 81.74 35.72 26.48
CA ASN A 283 81.83 35.82 27.93
C ASN A 283 80.93 34.92 28.75
N ASN A 284 80.11 34.04 28.11
CA ASN A 284 79.26 33.13 28.84
C ASN A 284 79.46 31.68 28.34
N SER A 285 80.17 30.92 29.19
CA SER A 285 80.49 29.48 29.07
C SER A 285 79.27 28.53 29.06
N ILE A 286 78.23 28.77 28.21
CA ILE A 286 77.02 27.94 28.14
C ILE A 286 76.88 27.22 26.79
N PHE A 287 77.87 27.30 25.89
CA PHE A 287 77.76 26.64 24.57
C PHE A 287 78.60 25.39 24.40
N THR A 288 78.63 24.48 25.38
CA THR A 288 79.28 23.18 25.20
C THR A 288 78.48 21.99 25.69
N GLU A 289 77.26 21.92 25.36
CA GLU A 289 76.53 20.59 25.44
C GLU A 289 75.25 20.59 24.67
N THR A 290 75.29 20.36 23.38
CA THR A 290 74.26 19.70 22.62
C THR A 290 74.68 19.49 21.15
N THR A 291 75.74 18.73 20.92
CA THR A 291 75.96 18.06 19.62
C THR A 291 75.89 16.56 19.82
N GLY A 292 74.70 16.01 19.99
CA GLY A 292 74.44 14.59 19.89
C GLY A 292 73.89 14.32 18.50
N LEU A 293 74.76 14.19 17.49
CA LEU A 293 74.36 13.57 16.20
C LEU A 293 74.23 12.05 16.40
N GLY A 294 73.04 11.63 16.56
CA GLY A 294 72.70 10.21 16.41
C GLY A 294 72.17 9.94 14.98
N ASP A 295 73.01 9.28 14.24
CA ASP A 295 72.75 8.69 12.93
C ASP A 295 71.63 7.68 12.99
N THR A 296 70.51 7.86 12.27
CA THR A 296 69.55 6.80 12.00
C THR A 296 69.00 6.97 10.59
N THR A 297 69.75 6.47 9.62
CA THR A 297 69.27 6.01 8.34
C THR A 297 68.47 4.73 8.55
N LYS A 298 67.13 4.80 8.50
CA LYS A 298 66.29 3.63 8.36
C LYS A 298 65.46 3.77 7.08
N PRO A 299 65.60 2.84 6.12
CA PRO A 299 64.89 2.96 4.84
C PRO A 299 63.38 2.63 5.00
N ALA A 300 62.53 3.37 4.27
CA ALA A 300 61.09 3.20 4.21
C ALA A 300 60.66 1.82 3.67
N PRO A 301 59.62 1.21 4.16
CA PRO A 301 59.09 -0.05 3.64
C PRO A 301 58.44 0.13 2.26
N LYS A 302 58.77 -0.80 1.33
CA LYS A 302 58.16 -0.91 -0.01
C LYS A 302 56.66 -1.21 0.07
N PRO A 303 55.85 -0.68 -0.87
CA PRO A 303 54.42 -1.03 -0.94
C PRO A 303 54.23 -2.46 -1.36
N ALA A 304 53.29 -3.17 -0.70
CA ALA A 304 52.91 -4.52 -0.97
C ALA A 304 52.22 -4.67 -2.34
N LYS A 305 52.57 -5.69 -3.09
CA LYS A 305 51.93 -6.12 -4.37
C LYS A 305 50.53 -6.59 -4.10
N PRO A 306 49.56 -6.34 -5.02
CA PRO A 306 48.20 -6.89 -4.91
C PRO A 306 48.21 -8.42 -5.12
N SER A 307 47.54 -9.16 -4.24
CA SER A 307 47.31 -10.57 -4.31
C SER A 307 46.37 -10.92 -5.46
N LYS A 308 46.70 -11.97 -6.21
CA LYS A 308 45.87 -12.60 -7.25
C LYS A 308 44.58 -13.16 -6.63
N PRO A 309 43.45 -13.13 -7.37
CA PRO A 309 42.27 -13.85 -6.95
C PRO A 309 42.42 -15.35 -7.14
N ASP A 310 42.01 -16.12 -6.12
CA ASP A 310 41.90 -17.55 -6.16
C ASP A 310 40.77 -18.03 -7.08
N PRO A 311 41.01 -19.10 -7.88
CA PRO A 311 39.97 -19.75 -8.65
C PRO A 311 39.43 -20.94 -7.85
N CYS A 312 38.24 -20.84 -7.27
CA CYS A 312 37.45 -21.99 -6.86
C CYS A 312 35.99 -21.64 -6.73
N CYS A 313 35.17 -22.15 -7.65
CA CYS A 313 34.04 -23.05 -7.44
C CYS A 313 33.19 -23.12 -8.71
N ASP A 314 33.63 -23.99 -9.63
CA ASP A 314 32.70 -24.78 -10.45
C ASP A 314 32.17 -25.92 -9.56
N LYS A 315 30.86 -25.90 -9.30
CA LYS A 315 30.01 -27.09 -9.27
C LYS A 315 28.54 -26.65 -9.20
#